data_789083502ddbe252f8eb3ca11d2d04d2
#
_entry.id   789083502ddbe252f8eb3ca11d2d04d2
#
_cell.length_a   1.000
_cell.length_b   1.000
_cell.length_c   1.000
_cell.angle_alpha   90.00
_cell.angle_beta   90.00
_cell.angle_gamma   90.00
#
_symmetry.space_group_name_H-M   'P 1'
#
loop_
_entity.id
_entity.type
_entity.pdbx_description
1 polymer ?
#
loop_
_entity_poly.entity_id
_entity_poly.type
_entity_poly.pdbx_seq_one_letter_code
_entity_poly.pdbx_strand_id
1 'polypeptide(L)'
;MKKYLAILLALVMVLGLAACAKQEAAPAPEETALPVEETAEALEGSDVNLAVLAGPTGIGAAGLMEANDAGETANHYAFTVASAPDEVVAGVANGSLDLAAVPTNLATTLYTKTSGGVQLVALNTYGVLYILENGETVNSMADLKGKTLYATGQGANPEYVLEYLLDKNGLTWSLDGSAADVQLQFVASEELTAGMVSGQYSLCMLPVPAVTAVTVQNPDVRVALDLTAEWDALGTDGKLTQGCIVVRTAFAEEHPDAVKLFLQEYAASIESVLADPAHAGELCEQYGIVAKAPIATKAIPSCNLCCVSGDEMRPVIEPFYQVMFDSNPQSIGGAMPGDDFYYVAQ
;
A
#
# COMPACT_ATOMS: atom_id res chain seq x y z
N MET A 1 45.03 49.28 8.46
CA MET A 1 45.41 50.09 9.62
C MET A 1 45.11 49.29 10.82
N LYS A 2 46.13 48.67 11.25
CA LYS A 2 46.41 47.92 12.46
C LYS A 2 46.35 48.82 13.69
N LYS A 3 46.12 48.22 14.81
CA LYS A 3 46.26 48.73 16.17
C LYS A 3 45.00 49.48 16.67
N TYR A 4 44.34 48.78 17.61
CA TYR A 4 43.80 49.19 18.89
C TYR A 4 42.71 48.17 19.30
N LEU A 5 43.19 46.99 19.73
CA LEU A 5 42.37 46.06 20.50
C LEU A 5 43.28 45.29 21.46
N ALA A 6 43.65 45.96 22.48
CA ALA A 6 44.24 45.40 23.69
C ALA A 6 44.32 46.54 24.71
N ILE A 7 43.65 46.42 25.83
CA ILE A 7 43.67 47.20 27.04
C ILE A 7 42.23 47.45 27.48
N LEU A 8 41.67 46.46 28.17
CA LEU A 8 40.75 46.64 29.30
C LEU A 8 40.51 45.30 29.98
N LEU A 9 41.61 44.77 30.53
CA LEU A 9 41.57 43.70 31.51
C LEU A 9 42.57 44.12 32.58
N ALA A 10 42.09 44.57 33.70
CA ALA A 10 42.73 44.75 35.00
C ALA A 10 42.30 46.07 35.60
N LEU A 11 41.44 46.04 36.52
CA LEU A 11 41.45 46.76 37.79
C LEU A 11 40.02 46.77 38.35
N VAL A 12 39.75 45.89 39.27
CA VAL A 12 39.12 46.16 40.57
C VAL A 12 39.18 44.90 41.42
N MET A 13 40.31 44.64 42.03
CA MET A 13 40.42 43.96 43.30
C MET A 13 40.78 45.00 44.33
N VAL A 14 40.20 44.86 45.49
CA VAL A 14 40.59 45.36 46.81
C VAL A 14 39.58 46.34 47.44
N LEU A 15 39.16 45.86 48.59
CA LEU A 15 38.63 46.55 49.80
C LEU A 15 37.13 46.38 50.10
N GLY A 16 36.94 45.66 51.18
CA GLY A 16 35.70 45.67 51.96
C GLY A 16 35.57 44.55 52.97
N LEU A 17 36.54 44.42 53.92
CA LEU A 17 36.37 43.62 55.13
C LEU A 17 35.50 44.38 56.14
N ALA A 18 34.66 43.58 56.84
CA ALA A 18 34.03 43.81 58.14
C ALA A 18 32.64 44.48 58.16
N ALA A 19 31.67 43.61 58.43
CA ALA A 19 30.68 43.81 59.49
C ALA A 19 29.93 42.51 59.79
N CYS A 20 30.15 41.90 60.93
CA CYS A 20 29.31 40.86 61.51
C CYS A 20 27.94 41.44 61.87
N ALA A 21 26.88 40.92 61.31
CA ALA A 21 25.52 40.97 61.87
C ALA A 21 24.83 39.64 61.64
N LYS A 22 24.36 39.01 62.70
CA LYS A 22 23.50 37.78 62.62
C LYS A 22 22.28 38.07 61.84
N GLN A 23 22.06 37.23 60.79
CA GLN A 23 20.76 37.16 60.09
C GLN A 23 20.37 35.69 59.95
N GLU A 24 19.16 35.39 60.41
CA GLU A 24 18.50 34.10 60.38
C GLU A 24 18.58 33.46 58.96
N ALA A 25 18.82 32.15 58.94
CA ALA A 25 18.84 31.36 57.70
C ALA A 25 17.44 31.33 57.03
N ALA A 26 17.38 31.90 55.82
CA ALA A 26 16.27 31.65 54.90
C ALA A 26 16.37 30.20 54.33
N PRO A 27 15.26 29.51 54.10
CA PRO A 27 15.27 28.17 53.51
C PRO A 27 15.88 28.17 52.12
N ALA A 28 16.70 27.17 51.85
CA ALA A 28 17.31 26.94 50.57
C ALA A 28 16.22 26.81 49.49
N PRO A 29 16.45 27.31 48.25
CA PRO A 29 15.54 27.05 47.14
C PRO A 29 15.46 25.54 46.91
N GLU A 30 14.25 24.99 46.87
CA GLU A 30 13.97 23.67 46.35
C GLU A 30 14.56 23.57 44.95
N GLU A 31 15.51 22.67 44.79
CA GLU A 31 16.06 22.26 43.50
C GLU A 31 14.88 21.66 42.70
N THR A 32 14.32 22.47 41.79
CA THR A 32 13.29 22.00 40.87
C THR A 32 13.95 20.91 40.03
N ALA A 33 13.62 19.66 40.29
CA ALA A 33 14.01 18.52 39.49
C ALA A 33 13.55 18.83 38.03
N LEU A 34 14.49 18.87 37.10
CA LEU A 34 14.20 18.91 35.67
C LEU A 34 13.30 17.71 35.36
N PRO A 35 12.32 17.87 34.45
CA PRO A 35 11.54 16.74 34.01
C PRO A 35 12.52 15.65 33.53
N VAL A 36 12.39 14.45 34.08
CA VAL A 36 13.03 13.25 33.54
C VAL A 36 12.49 13.15 32.10
N GLU A 37 13.34 13.33 31.13
CA GLU A 37 13.02 12.91 29.74
C GLU A 37 12.63 11.43 29.85
N GLU A 38 11.37 11.17 29.64
CA GLU A 38 10.84 9.82 29.49
C GLU A 38 11.58 9.22 28.27
N THR A 39 12.60 8.42 28.55
CA THR A 39 13.30 7.67 27.51
C THR A 39 12.24 6.77 26.88
N ALA A 40 11.82 7.09 25.65
CA ALA A 40 10.96 6.20 24.86
C ALA A 40 11.59 4.79 24.92
N GLU A 41 10.87 3.83 25.48
CA GLU A 41 11.30 2.43 25.45
C GLU A 41 11.55 2.05 23.99
N ALA A 42 12.71 1.44 23.73
CA ALA A 42 13.03 0.95 22.40
C ALA A 42 12.05 -0.17 22.04
N LEU A 43 11.42 -0.07 20.87
CA LEU A 43 10.53 -1.12 20.38
C LEU A 43 11.30 -2.42 20.22
N GLU A 44 10.68 -3.54 20.64
CA GLU A 44 11.28 -4.87 20.51
C GLU A 44 10.82 -5.54 19.21
N GLY A 45 11.79 -5.96 18.38
CA GLY A 45 11.53 -6.72 17.16
C GLY A 45 11.14 -8.16 17.46
N SER A 46 10.44 -8.77 16.54
CA SER A 46 9.96 -10.15 16.62
C SER A 46 10.19 -10.89 15.30
N ASP A 47 10.08 -12.23 15.35
CA ASP A 47 9.99 -13.04 14.15
C ASP A 47 8.60 -12.83 13.51
N VAL A 48 8.58 -12.51 12.22
CA VAL A 48 7.37 -12.13 11.47
C VAL A 48 7.27 -12.94 10.18
N ASN A 49 6.21 -13.72 10.01
CA ASN A 49 5.92 -14.43 8.76
C ASN A 49 5.04 -13.53 7.87
N LEU A 50 5.64 -12.95 6.84
CA LEU A 50 4.98 -12.01 5.92
C LEU A 50 4.79 -12.64 4.54
N ALA A 51 3.55 -12.75 4.09
CA ALA A 51 3.26 -13.09 2.70
C ALA A 51 2.98 -11.85 1.85
N VAL A 52 3.44 -11.87 0.61
CA VAL A 52 3.08 -10.90 -0.42
C VAL A 52 2.62 -11.64 -1.67
N LEU A 53 1.64 -11.10 -2.39
CA LEU A 53 1.26 -11.63 -3.70
C LEU A 53 2.20 -11.09 -4.77
N ALA A 54 2.61 -11.95 -5.70
CA ALA A 54 3.31 -11.54 -6.90
C ALA A 54 2.49 -10.49 -7.67
N GLY A 55 3.14 -9.42 -8.13
CA GLY A 55 2.49 -8.31 -8.80
C GLY A 55 2.44 -7.02 -7.96
N PRO A 56 1.47 -6.10 -8.23
CA PRO A 56 1.52 -4.73 -7.71
C PRO A 56 1.51 -4.66 -6.17
N THR A 57 0.75 -5.52 -5.49
CA THR A 57 0.68 -5.52 -4.01
C THR A 57 1.97 -5.99 -3.34
N GLY A 58 2.82 -6.75 -4.05
CA GLY A 58 4.10 -7.23 -3.53
C GLY A 58 5.27 -6.27 -3.76
N ILE A 59 5.19 -5.43 -4.79
CA ILE A 59 6.31 -4.55 -5.20
C ILE A 59 6.80 -3.68 -4.04
N GLY A 60 5.89 -3.14 -3.24
CA GLY A 60 6.22 -2.29 -2.11
C GLY A 60 7.07 -2.95 -1.01
N ALA A 61 7.12 -4.28 -0.96
CA ALA A 61 7.92 -5.02 0.01
C ALA A 61 9.38 -5.29 -0.46
N ALA A 62 9.73 -4.97 -1.70
CA ALA A 62 11.04 -5.33 -2.25
C ALA A 62 12.22 -4.74 -1.46
N GLY A 63 12.12 -3.46 -1.05
CA GLY A 63 13.13 -2.83 -0.21
C GLY A 63 13.18 -3.41 1.21
N LEU A 64 12.04 -3.81 1.77
CA LEU A 64 11.99 -4.48 3.07
C LEU A 64 12.68 -5.86 3.03
N MET A 65 12.50 -6.61 1.94
CA MET A 65 13.18 -7.89 1.74
C MET A 65 14.70 -7.72 1.69
N GLU A 66 15.18 -6.70 0.96
CA GLU A 66 16.61 -6.37 0.89
C GLU A 66 17.16 -5.96 2.26
N ALA A 67 16.48 -5.06 2.97
CA ALA A 67 16.90 -4.62 4.30
C ALA A 67 16.96 -5.79 5.30
N ASN A 68 15.99 -6.71 5.24
CA ASN A 68 15.98 -7.91 6.07
C ASN A 68 17.15 -8.85 5.74
N ASP A 69 17.46 -9.07 4.46
CA ASP A 69 18.59 -9.88 4.04
C ASP A 69 19.94 -9.26 4.47
N ALA A 70 20.00 -7.94 4.54
CA ALA A 70 21.15 -7.19 5.05
C ALA A 70 21.24 -7.17 6.60
N GLY A 71 20.20 -7.61 7.31
CA GLY A 71 20.12 -7.55 8.78
C GLY A 71 19.92 -6.11 9.30
N GLU A 72 19.29 -5.26 8.52
CA GLU A 72 19.05 -3.84 8.83
C GLU A 72 17.63 -3.58 9.37
N THR A 73 16.78 -4.61 9.45
CA THR A 73 15.46 -4.54 10.05
C THR A 73 15.50 -4.85 11.54
N ALA A 74 14.61 -4.22 12.32
CA ALA A 74 14.44 -4.55 13.73
C ALA A 74 13.63 -5.84 13.92
N ASN A 75 12.60 -6.08 13.07
CA ASN A 75 11.96 -7.39 12.99
C ASN A 75 12.81 -8.36 12.16
N HIS A 76 12.58 -9.66 12.35
CA HIS A 76 13.15 -10.74 11.54
C HIS A 76 12.06 -11.34 10.67
N TYR A 77 12.11 -11.04 9.37
CA TYR A 77 11.06 -11.47 8.44
C TYR A 77 11.37 -12.79 7.76
N ALA A 78 10.38 -13.69 7.77
CA ALA A 78 10.32 -14.83 6.85
C ALA A 78 9.31 -14.51 5.75
N PHE A 79 9.81 -14.28 4.52
CA PHE A 79 8.95 -13.88 3.40
C PHE A 79 8.43 -15.09 2.62
N THR A 80 7.17 -14.98 2.21
CA THR A 80 6.53 -15.87 1.22
C THR A 80 6.01 -15.03 0.06
N VAL A 81 6.51 -15.24 -1.15
CA VAL A 81 5.92 -14.67 -2.36
C VAL A 81 4.93 -15.67 -2.93
N ALA A 82 3.64 -15.41 -2.73
CA ALA A 82 2.56 -16.28 -3.16
C ALA A 82 2.13 -15.94 -4.59
N SER A 83 1.84 -16.98 -5.38
CA SER A 83 1.35 -16.82 -6.74
C SER A 83 -0.17 -16.68 -6.83
N ALA A 84 -0.88 -17.12 -5.78
CA ALA A 84 -2.33 -17.10 -5.73
C ALA A 84 -2.86 -16.69 -4.35
N PRO A 85 -4.01 -15.98 -4.29
CA PRO A 85 -4.64 -15.59 -3.04
C PRO A 85 -4.96 -16.75 -2.08
N ASP A 86 -5.28 -17.93 -2.59
CA ASP A 86 -5.65 -19.09 -1.78
C ASP A 86 -4.51 -19.56 -0.85
N GLU A 87 -3.25 -19.39 -1.28
CA GLU A 87 -2.07 -19.71 -0.46
C GLU A 87 -2.02 -18.80 0.77
N VAL A 88 -2.29 -17.50 0.58
CA VAL A 88 -2.33 -16.50 1.65
C VAL A 88 -3.49 -16.79 2.61
N VAL A 89 -4.70 -17.07 2.06
CA VAL A 89 -5.88 -17.38 2.87
C VAL A 89 -5.62 -18.58 3.78
N ALA A 90 -5.01 -19.64 3.26
CA ALA A 90 -4.69 -20.83 4.03
C ALA A 90 -3.67 -20.52 5.14
N GLY A 91 -2.62 -19.74 4.83
CA GLY A 91 -1.57 -19.37 5.78
C GLY A 91 -2.07 -18.50 6.93
N VAL A 92 -2.93 -17.52 6.61
CA VAL A 92 -3.57 -16.66 7.63
C VAL A 92 -4.52 -17.49 8.51
N ALA A 93 -5.35 -18.34 7.90
CA ALA A 93 -6.35 -19.14 8.62
C ALA A 93 -5.73 -20.18 9.57
N ASN A 94 -4.58 -20.76 9.22
CA ASN A 94 -3.89 -21.76 10.04
C ASN A 94 -2.83 -21.15 10.99
N GLY A 95 -2.60 -19.81 10.93
CA GLY A 95 -1.66 -19.09 11.78
C GLY A 95 -0.19 -19.23 11.38
N SER A 96 0.11 -19.74 10.18
CA SER A 96 1.49 -19.79 9.66
C SER A 96 1.97 -18.47 9.04
N LEU A 97 1.06 -17.52 8.80
CA LEU A 97 1.35 -16.16 8.37
C LEU A 97 0.84 -15.19 9.44
N ASP A 98 1.64 -14.18 9.75
CA ASP A 98 1.32 -13.13 10.72
C ASP A 98 0.81 -11.88 10.03
N LEU A 99 1.44 -11.50 8.90
CA LEU A 99 1.02 -10.40 8.04
C LEU A 99 0.88 -10.88 6.59
N ALA A 100 0.04 -10.19 5.83
CA ALA A 100 -0.10 -10.48 4.41
C ALA A 100 -0.48 -9.23 3.59
N ALA A 101 0.22 -9.03 2.46
CA ALA A 101 -0.17 -8.06 1.44
C ALA A 101 -1.18 -8.71 0.48
N VAL A 102 -2.41 -8.19 0.47
CA VAL A 102 -3.55 -8.79 -0.23
C VAL A 102 -4.38 -7.73 -0.97
N PRO A 103 -5.20 -8.15 -1.97
CA PRO A 103 -6.25 -7.27 -2.50
C PRO A 103 -7.24 -6.86 -1.40
N THR A 104 -7.72 -5.62 -1.48
CA THR A 104 -8.58 -5.04 -0.44
C THR A 104 -9.87 -5.81 -0.19
N ASN A 105 -10.47 -6.38 -1.24
CA ASN A 105 -11.66 -7.24 -1.11
C ASN A 105 -11.37 -8.58 -0.41
N LEU A 106 -10.15 -9.08 -0.55
CA LEU A 106 -9.74 -10.30 0.17
C LEU A 106 -9.56 -10.03 1.66
N ALA A 107 -9.09 -8.84 2.05
CA ALA A 107 -8.95 -8.45 3.45
C ALA A 107 -10.29 -8.52 4.19
N THR A 108 -11.36 -7.95 3.64
CA THR A 108 -12.71 -8.01 4.21
C THR A 108 -13.29 -9.42 4.20
N THR A 109 -13.00 -10.19 3.16
CA THR A 109 -13.40 -11.62 3.09
C THR A 109 -12.70 -12.45 4.17
N LEU A 110 -11.40 -12.23 4.40
CA LEU A 110 -10.65 -12.86 5.49
C LEU A 110 -11.21 -12.47 6.86
N TYR A 111 -11.46 -11.18 7.08
CA TYR A 111 -12.06 -10.70 8.32
C TYR A 111 -13.39 -11.41 8.61
N THR A 112 -14.29 -11.46 7.63
CA THR A 112 -15.59 -12.11 7.78
C THR A 112 -15.44 -13.63 8.03
N LYS A 113 -14.61 -14.32 7.24
CA LYS A 113 -14.40 -15.78 7.36
C LYS A 113 -13.72 -16.19 8.65
N THR A 114 -12.86 -15.35 9.20
CA THR A 114 -12.15 -15.61 10.46
C THR A 114 -12.85 -15.02 11.67
N SER A 115 -14.05 -14.41 11.48
CA SER A 115 -14.81 -13.75 12.56
C SER A 115 -13.98 -12.73 13.34
N GLY A 116 -13.31 -11.82 12.62
CA GLY A 116 -12.45 -10.79 13.23
C GLY A 116 -11.01 -11.23 13.49
N GLY A 117 -10.59 -12.38 12.94
CA GLY A 117 -9.24 -12.90 13.14
C GLY A 117 -8.13 -12.16 12.37
N VAL A 118 -8.47 -11.14 11.59
CA VAL A 118 -7.52 -10.24 10.91
C VAL A 118 -7.93 -8.79 11.06
N GLN A 119 -6.94 -7.90 11.06
CA GLN A 119 -7.12 -6.45 11.03
C GLN A 119 -6.38 -5.85 9.83
N LEU A 120 -6.93 -4.78 9.26
CA LEU A 120 -6.31 -3.98 8.24
C LEU A 120 -5.29 -3.04 8.88
N VAL A 121 -4.01 -3.16 8.51
CA VAL A 121 -2.92 -2.41 9.15
C VAL A 121 -2.36 -1.28 8.29
N ALA A 122 -2.41 -1.44 6.97
CA ALA A 122 -2.02 -0.39 6.01
C ALA A 122 -2.68 -0.60 4.64
N LEU A 123 -2.89 0.50 3.92
CA LEU A 123 -3.11 0.49 2.47
C LEU A 123 -1.75 0.59 1.79
N ASN A 124 -1.50 -0.25 0.78
CA ASN A 124 -0.20 -0.29 0.13
C ASN A 124 -0.23 0.00 -1.37
N THR A 125 -1.41 -0.01 -2.00
CA THR A 125 -1.54 0.17 -3.45
C THR A 125 -2.90 0.77 -3.77
N TYR A 126 -2.90 1.93 -4.45
CA TYR A 126 -4.11 2.51 -5.03
C TYR A 126 -4.47 1.83 -6.36
N GLY A 127 -5.23 2.51 -7.21
CA GLY A 127 -5.65 1.97 -8.49
C GLY A 127 -4.47 1.64 -9.41
N VAL A 128 -4.53 0.50 -10.07
CA VAL A 128 -3.49 -0.02 -10.96
C VAL A 128 -4.07 -0.57 -12.27
N LEU A 129 -5.36 -0.33 -12.52
CA LEU A 129 -6.08 -0.90 -13.65
C LEU A 129 -6.16 0.09 -14.82
N TYR A 130 -5.90 -0.42 -16.01
CA TYR A 130 -5.91 0.37 -17.24
C TYR A 130 -6.64 -0.40 -18.36
N ILE A 131 -7.34 0.34 -19.23
CA ILE A 131 -7.82 -0.20 -20.48
C ILE A 131 -6.78 0.06 -21.56
N LEU A 132 -6.36 -1.00 -22.23
CA LEU A 132 -5.43 -0.98 -23.34
C LEU A 132 -6.17 -1.20 -24.65
N GLU A 133 -5.72 -0.52 -25.69
CA GLU A 133 -6.26 -0.65 -27.06
C GLU A 133 -5.14 -0.76 -28.09
N ASN A 134 -5.27 -1.73 -28.99
CA ASN A 134 -4.55 -1.75 -30.26
C ASN A 134 -5.44 -1.03 -31.30
N GLY A 135 -5.33 0.29 -31.35
CA GLY A 135 -6.20 1.18 -32.10
C GLY A 135 -6.33 2.56 -31.45
N GLU A 136 -7.25 3.39 -31.97
CA GLU A 136 -7.45 4.77 -31.53
C GLU A 136 -8.96 5.10 -31.37
N THR A 137 -9.79 4.11 -30.99
CA THR A 137 -11.23 4.27 -30.98
C THR A 137 -11.82 4.49 -29.59
N VAL A 138 -11.07 4.23 -28.52
CA VAL A 138 -11.48 4.40 -27.14
C VAL A 138 -10.74 5.58 -26.51
N ASN A 139 -11.45 6.65 -26.18
CA ASN A 139 -10.92 7.86 -25.55
C ASN A 139 -11.74 8.27 -24.30
N SER A 140 -12.84 7.55 -24.06
CA SER A 140 -13.71 7.71 -22.88
C SER A 140 -14.40 6.39 -22.57
N MET A 141 -14.98 6.25 -21.39
CA MET A 141 -15.81 5.08 -21.05
C MET A 141 -16.97 4.89 -22.03
N ALA A 142 -17.56 5.96 -22.53
CA ALA A 142 -18.67 5.89 -23.50
C ALA A 142 -18.29 5.21 -24.81
N ASP A 143 -17.02 5.25 -25.22
CA ASP A 143 -16.54 4.63 -26.45
C ASP A 143 -16.45 3.10 -26.36
N LEU A 144 -16.66 2.53 -25.16
CA LEU A 144 -16.75 1.08 -24.96
C LEU A 144 -18.07 0.49 -25.48
N LYS A 145 -19.06 1.34 -25.77
CA LYS A 145 -20.35 0.89 -26.30
C LYS A 145 -20.22 0.14 -27.63
N GLY A 146 -20.83 -1.04 -27.69
CA GLY A 146 -20.79 -1.94 -28.86
C GLY A 146 -19.51 -2.77 -28.94
N LYS A 147 -18.64 -2.72 -27.93
CA LYS A 147 -17.35 -3.45 -27.95
C LYS A 147 -17.38 -4.69 -27.05
N THR A 148 -16.47 -5.61 -27.34
CA THR A 148 -16.06 -6.67 -26.42
C THR A 148 -14.82 -6.21 -25.70
N LEU A 149 -14.86 -6.15 -24.37
CA LEU A 149 -13.74 -5.84 -23.50
C LEU A 149 -13.27 -7.12 -22.80
N TYR A 150 -12.06 -7.52 -23.10
CA TYR A 150 -11.40 -8.63 -22.39
C TYR A 150 -10.81 -8.11 -21.09
N ALA A 151 -11.02 -8.81 -19.99
CA ALA A 151 -10.58 -8.37 -18.65
C ALA A 151 -9.95 -9.51 -17.87
N THR A 152 -9.21 -9.17 -16.83
CA THR A 152 -8.69 -10.14 -15.85
C THR A 152 -9.26 -9.85 -14.46
N GLY A 153 -9.12 -10.81 -13.55
CA GLY A 153 -9.48 -10.63 -12.14
C GLY A 153 -10.96 -10.88 -11.85
N GLN A 154 -11.59 -11.86 -12.53
CA GLN A 154 -12.94 -12.28 -12.21
C GLN A 154 -13.07 -12.72 -10.74
N GLY A 155 -14.13 -12.27 -10.07
CA GLY A 155 -14.38 -12.54 -8.65
C GLY A 155 -13.51 -11.71 -7.68
N ALA A 156 -12.76 -10.71 -8.19
CA ALA A 156 -11.88 -9.85 -7.42
C ALA A 156 -12.09 -8.37 -7.74
N ASN A 157 -11.39 -7.47 -7.06
CA ASN A 157 -11.49 -6.03 -7.26
C ASN A 157 -11.56 -5.57 -8.73
N PRO A 158 -10.75 -6.11 -9.66
CA PRO A 158 -10.79 -5.65 -11.04
C PRO A 158 -12.16 -5.78 -11.72
N GLU A 159 -12.86 -6.91 -11.51
CA GLU A 159 -14.21 -7.09 -12.05
C GLU A 159 -15.17 -6.06 -11.49
N TYR A 160 -15.28 -5.96 -10.18
CA TYR A 160 -16.27 -5.10 -9.52
C TYR A 160 -16.04 -3.60 -9.81
N VAL A 161 -14.76 -3.18 -9.86
CA VAL A 161 -14.39 -1.81 -10.23
C VAL A 161 -14.82 -1.50 -11.66
N LEU A 162 -14.56 -2.42 -12.61
CA LEU A 162 -14.95 -2.24 -14.00
C LEU A 162 -16.48 -2.15 -14.14
N GLU A 163 -17.21 -3.06 -13.52
CA GLU A 163 -18.68 -3.07 -13.52
C GLU A 163 -19.25 -1.79 -12.96
N TYR A 164 -18.73 -1.34 -11.81
CA TYR A 164 -19.15 -0.07 -11.21
C TYR A 164 -18.89 1.13 -12.12
N LEU A 165 -17.72 1.20 -12.76
CA LEU A 165 -17.40 2.29 -13.68
C LEU A 165 -18.30 2.27 -14.92
N LEU A 166 -18.62 1.10 -15.47
CA LEU A 166 -19.56 0.95 -16.58
C LEU A 166 -20.96 1.44 -16.18
N ASP A 167 -21.49 0.99 -15.05
CA ASP A 167 -22.80 1.38 -14.53
C ASP A 167 -22.90 2.90 -14.30
N LYS A 168 -21.87 3.50 -13.70
CA LYS A 168 -21.82 4.96 -13.44
C LYS A 168 -21.73 5.79 -14.72
N ASN A 169 -21.20 5.22 -15.79
CA ASN A 169 -21.20 5.84 -17.12
C ASN A 169 -22.44 5.49 -17.94
N GLY A 170 -23.45 4.82 -17.34
CA GLY A 170 -24.72 4.48 -17.99
C GLY A 170 -24.59 3.40 -19.06
N LEU A 171 -23.56 2.56 -18.98
CA LEU A 171 -23.32 1.45 -19.89
C LEU A 171 -23.80 0.14 -19.26
N THR A 172 -24.66 -0.57 -19.95
CA THR A 172 -25.01 -1.94 -19.58
C THR A 172 -23.92 -2.91 -20.02
N TRP A 173 -23.71 -3.96 -19.24
CA TRP A 173 -22.70 -4.97 -19.55
C TRP A 173 -23.26 -6.39 -19.40
N SER A 174 -22.58 -7.37 -20.02
CA SER A 174 -22.99 -8.77 -20.00
C SER A 174 -21.77 -9.69 -20.04
N LEU A 175 -21.84 -10.79 -19.28
CA LEU A 175 -20.85 -11.87 -19.26
C LEU A 175 -21.23 -13.07 -20.14
N ASP A 176 -22.49 -13.20 -20.50
CA ASP A 176 -23.06 -14.37 -21.15
C ASP A 176 -23.44 -14.14 -22.63
N GLY A 177 -23.09 -12.97 -23.18
CA GLY A 177 -23.41 -12.60 -24.55
C GLY A 177 -24.86 -12.12 -24.76
N SER A 178 -25.61 -11.90 -23.67
CA SER A 178 -26.93 -11.25 -23.76
C SER A 178 -26.77 -9.80 -24.27
N ALA A 179 -27.85 -9.21 -24.74
CA ALA A 179 -27.82 -7.86 -25.32
C ALA A 179 -27.45 -6.83 -24.23
N ALA A 180 -26.30 -6.19 -24.42
CA ALA A 180 -25.76 -5.16 -23.53
C ALA A 180 -24.88 -4.20 -24.34
N ASP A 181 -24.56 -3.03 -23.75
CA ASP A 181 -23.68 -2.05 -24.40
C ASP A 181 -22.24 -2.56 -24.48
N VAL A 182 -21.76 -3.30 -23.46
CA VAL A 182 -20.40 -3.85 -23.41
C VAL A 182 -20.47 -5.36 -23.16
N GLN A 183 -19.73 -6.14 -23.95
CA GLN A 183 -19.54 -7.56 -23.68
C GLN A 183 -18.25 -7.75 -22.87
N LEU A 184 -18.35 -8.27 -21.66
CA LEU A 184 -17.20 -8.58 -20.83
C LEU A 184 -16.79 -10.04 -20.98
N GLN A 185 -15.49 -10.28 -21.19
CA GLN A 185 -14.92 -11.63 -21.22
C GLN A 185 -13.71 -11.71 -20.32
N PHE A 186 -13.78 -12.51 -19.28
CA PHE A 186 -12.67 -12.69 -18.35
C PHE A 186 -11.72 -13.78 -18.82
N VAL A 187 -10.42 -13.43 -18.83
CA VAL A 187 -9.32 -14.27 -19.30
C VAL A 187 -8.18 -14.17 -18.26
N ALA A 188 -7.38 -15.23 -18.13
CA ALA A 188 -6.20 -15.19 -17.26
C ALA A 188 -5.23 -14.10 -17.70
N SER A 189 -4.58 -13.44 -16.75
CA SER A 189 -3.73 -12.27 -17.00
C SER A 189 -2.59 -12.56 -17.97
N GLU A 190 -1.97 -13.74 -17.87
CA GLU A 190 -0.88 -14.18 -18.74
C GLU A 190 -1.35 -14.40 -20.18
N GLU A 191 -2.52 -15.04 -20.34
CA GLU A 191 -3.14 -15.28 -21.65
C GLU A 191 -3.56 -13.96 -22.31
N LEU A 192 -4.18 -13.06 -21.54
CA LEU A 192 -4.61 -11.75 -22.02
C LEU A 192 -3.41 -10.88 -22.43
N THR A 193 -2.34 -10.89 -21.63
CA THR A 193 -1.06 -10.21 -21.94
C THR A 193 -0.47 -10.74 -23.25
N ALA A 194 -0.35 -12.06 -23.41
CA ALA A 194 0.17 -12.68 -24.62
C ALA A 194 -0.71 -12.40 -25.85
N GLY A 195 -2.02 -12.41 -25.67
CA GLY A 195 -3.00 -12.12 -26.72
C GLY A 195 -2.95 -10.67 -27.21
N MET A 196 -2.75 -9.71 -26.31
CA MET A 196 -2.55 -8.30 -26.66
C MET A 196 -1.22 -8.09 -27.39
N VAL A 197 -0.14 -8.73 -26.91
CA VAL A 197 1.18 -8.66 -27.58
C VAL A 197 1.13 -9.22 -28.99
N SER A 198 0.42 -10.33 -29.20
CA SER A 198 0.32 -10.97 -30.53
C SER A 198 -0.74 -10.34 -31.44
N GLY A 199 -1.57 -9.42 -30.96
CA GLY A 199 -2.67 -8.83 -31.70
C GLY A 199 -3.92 -9.73 -31.80
N GLN A 200 -4.01 -10.80 -31.02
CA GLN A 200 -5.21 -11.64 -30.90
C GLN A 200 -6.36 -10.87 -30.27
N TYR A 201 -6.07 -10.04 -29.26
CA TYR A 201 -7.01 -9.13 -28.63
C TYR A 201 -6.63 -7.70 -29.00
N SER A 202 -7.65 -6.84 -29.18
CA SER A 202 -7.46 -5.43 -29.55
C SER A 202 -7.88 -4.46 -28.44
N LEU A 203 -8.62 -4.94 -27.43
CA LEU A 203 -9.13 -4.12 -26.34
C LEU A 203 -9.16 -4.96 -25.06
N CYS A 204 -8.48 -4.51 -24.03
CA CYS A 204 -8.47 -5.24 -22.75
C CYS A 204 -8.33 -4.33 -21.54
N MET A 205 -8.68 -4.88 -20.36
CA MET A 205 -8.33 -4.32 -19.05
C MET A 205 -7.30 -5.21 -18.37
N LEU A 206 -6.17 -4.61 -17.99
CA LEU A 206 -5.07 -5.26 -17.26
C LEU A 206 -4.56 -4.37 -16.12
N PRO A 207 -3.98 -4.96 -15.07
CA PRO A 207 -3.22 -4.21 -14.08
C PRO A 207 -1.77 -3.99 -14.53
N VAL A 208 -1.07 -2.98 -13.97
CA VAL A 208 0.40 -3.01 -13.97
C VAL A 208 0.87 -4.14 -13.04
N PRO A 209 1.99 -4.86 -13.35
CA PRO A 209 2.93 -4.61 -14.44
C PRO A 209 2.57 -5.23 -15.80
N ALA A 210 1.44 -5.94 -15.94
CA ALA A 210 1.01 -6.56 -17.21
C ALA A 210 0.84 -5.51 -18.32
N VAL A 211 0.24 -4.36 -18.01
CA VAL A 211 0.14 -3.19 -18.92
C VAL A 211 1.51 -2.82 -19.49
N THR A 212 2.50 -2.70 -18.62
CA THR A 212 3.88 -2.37 -19.02
C THR A 212 4.48 -3.45 -19.90
N ALA A 213 4.24 -4.72 -19.58
CA ALA A 213 4.72 -5.84 -20.38
C ALA A 213 4.15 -5.81 -21.81
N VAL A 214 2.85 -5.50 -21.95
CA VAL A 214 2.19 -5.37 -23.26
C VAL A 214 2.77 -4.19 -24.04
N THR A 215 2.76 -2.99 -23.49
CA THR A 215 3.16 -1.77 -24.19
C THR A 215 4.64 -1.73 -24.57
N VAL A 216 5.50 -2.43 -23.82
CA VAL A 216 6.92 -2.61 -24.17
C VAL A 216 7.11 -3.58 -25.32
N GLN A 217 6.32 -4.67 -25.38
CA GLN A 217 6.47 -5.71 -26.38
C GLN A 217 5.70 -5.41 -27.67
N ASN A 218 4.59 -4.67 -27.59
CA ASN A 218 3.80 -4.24 -28.73
C ASN A 218 3.57 -2.73 -28.67
N PRO A 219 4.40 -1.92 -29.36
CA PRO A 219 4.29 -0.45 -29.37
C PRO A 219 3.02 0.10 -30.04
N ASP A 220 2.27 -0.72 -30.78
CA ASP A 220 1.00 -0.33 -31.39
C ASP A 220 -0.15 -0.32 -30.37
N VAL A 221 0.07 -0.94 -29.19
CA VAL A 221 -0.88 -0.92 -28.08
C VAL A 221 -0.63 0.29 -27.21
N ARG A 222 -1.69 1.07 -26.97
CA ARG A 222 -1.68 2.23 -26.07
C ARG A 222 -2.50 2.00 -24.82
N VAL A 223 -2.22 2.76 -23.78
CA VAL A 223 -3.15 2.98 -22.67
C VAL A 223 -4.27 3.89 -23.20
N ALA A 224 -5.49 3.37 -23.24
CA ALA A 224 -6.67 4.10 -23.68
C ALA A 224 -7.32 4.84 -22.50
N LEU A 225 -7.52 4.15 -21.35
CA LEU A 225 -8.12 4.74 -20.15
C LEU A 225 -7.33 4.32 -18.90
N ASP A 226 -7.19 5.25 -17.97
CA ASP A 226 -6.74 5.01 -16.60
C ASP A 226 -7.98 4.92 -15.70
N LEU A 227 -8.28 3.73 -15.16
CA LEU A 227 -9.49 3.53 -14.35
C LEU A 227 -9.43 4.25 -13.00
N THR A 228 -8.25 4.64 -12.53
CA THR A 228 -8.11 5.51 -11.34
C THR A 228 -8.59 6.92 -11.68
N ALA A 229 -8.20 7.45 -12.83
CA ALA A 229 -8.67 8.74 -13.29
C ALA A 229 -10.19 8.74 -13.57
N GLU A 230 -10.72 7.66 -14.14
CA GLU A 230 -12.17 7.49 -14.36
C GLU A 230 -12.94 7.42 -13.04
N TRP A 231 -12.39 6.74 -12.02
CA TRP A 231 -12.95 6.71 -10.67
C TRP A 231 -12.98 8.10 -10.02
N ASP A 232 -11.84 8.80 -10.03
CA ASP A 232 -11.73 10.15 -9.45
C ASP A 232 -12.67 11.15 -10.14
N ALA A 233 -12.91 10.99 -11.45
CA ALA A 233 -13.82 11.82 -12.23
C ALA A 233 -15.31 11.67 -11.83
N LEU A 234 -15.68 10.56 -11.18
CA LEU A 234 -17.05 10.40 -10.64
C LEU A 234 -17.30 11.28 -9.41
N GLY A 235 -16.25 11.80 -8.76
CA GLY A 235 -16.36 12.62 -7.57
C GLY A 235 -16.89 11.84 -6.35
N THR A 236 -16.70 10.53 -6.33
CA THR A 236 -17.02 9.69 -5.16
C THR A 236 -16.03 9.94 -4.03
N ASP A 237 -16.52 9.86 -2.80
CA ASP A 237 -15.63 9.85 -1.63
C ASP A 237 -14.74 8.59 -1.65
N GLY A 238 -13.53 8.72 -1.07
CA GLY A 238 -12.55 7.64 -1.02
C GLY A 238 -11.73 7.47 -2.30
N LYS A 239 -10.75 6.59 -2.22
CA LYS A 239 -9.82 6.30 -3.33
C LYS A 239 -10.04 4.89 -3.85
N LEU A 240 -9.85 4.72 -5.16
CA LEU A 240 -9.74 3.40 -5.75
C LEU A 240 -8.53 2.69 -5.14
N THR A 241 -8.77 1.72 -4.25
CA THR A 241 -7.73 1.03 -3.48
C THR A 241 -7.68 -0.44 -3.87
N GLN A 242 -6.54 -0.90 -4.37
CA GLN A 242 -6.38 -2.26 -4.88
C GLN A 242 -5.69 -3.20 -3.90
N GLY A 243 -4.75 -2.68 -3.10
CA GLY A 243 -3.94 -3.47 -2.20
C GLY A 243 -3.86 -2.91 -0.78
N CYS A 244 -3.70 -3.83 0.16
CA CYS A 244 -3.54 -3.52 1.58
C CYS A 244 -2.71 -4.59 2.28
N ILE A 245 -2.34 -4.30 3.51
CA ILE A 245 -1.70 -5.25 4.42
C ILE A 245 -2.71 -5.59 5.52
N VAL A 246 -2.89 -6.88 5.78
CA VAL A 246 -3.60 -7.37 6.95
C VAL A 246 -2.62 -7.98 7.94
N VAL A 247 -2.96 -7.89 9.23
CA VAL A 247 -2.27 -8.56 10.32
C VAL A 247 -3.23 -9.54 11.01
N ARG A 248 -2.75 -10.69 11.44
CA ARG A 248 -3.53 -11.58 12.30
C ARG A 248 -3.79 -10.90 13.65
N THR A 249 -5.05 -10.81 14.08
CA THR A 249 -5.46 -10.14 15.33
C THR A 249 -4.67 -10.64 16.54
N ALA A 250 -4.54 -11.97 16.68
CA ALA A 250 -3.77 -12.55 17.79
C ALA A 250 -2.29 -12.14 17.76
N PHE A 251 -1.66 -12.04 16.58
CA PHE A 251 -0.28 -11.56 16.47
C PHE A 251 -0.16 -10.08 16.87
N ALA A 252 -1.10 -9.25 16.42
CA ALA A 252 -1.09 -7.82 16.75
C ALA A 252 -1.27 -7.56 18.27
N GLU A 253 -2.06 -8.41 18.95
CA GLU A 253 -2.24 -8.36 20.41
C GLU A 253 -1.02 -8.85 21.18
N GLU A 254 -0.36 -9.90 20.70
CA GLU A 254 0.82 -10.50 21.33
C GLU A 254 2.12 -9.72 21.06
N HIS A 255 2.22 -9.07 19.89
CA HIS A 255 3.43 -8.40 19.39
C HIS A 255 3.14 -6.98 18.86
N PRO A 256 2.57 -6.05 19.66
CA PRO A 256 2.19 -4.72 19.17
C PRO A 256 3.39 -3.90 18.67
N ASP A 257 4.56 -4.08 19.27
CA ASP A 257 5.78 -3.39 18.86
C ASP A 257 6.28 -3.88 17.50
N ALA A 258 6.15 -5.18 17.22
CA ALA A 258 6.49 -5.72 15.90
C ALA A 258 5.62 -5.14 14.79
N VAL A 259 4.34 -4.87 15.06
CA VAL A 259 3.45 -4.23 14.08
C VAL A 259 3.84 -2.76 13.86
N LYS A 260 4.22 -2.02 14.92
CA LYS A 260 4.70 -0.64 14.81
C LYS A 260 6.01 -0.58 14.00
N LEU A 261 6.95 -1.46 14.29
CA LEU A 261 8.21 -1.59 13.55
C LEU A 261 7.94 -1.95 12.07
N PHE A 262 7.06 -2.92 11.81
CA PHE A 262 6.68 -3.27 10.45
C PHE A 262 6.16 -2.06 9.66
N LEU A 263 5.30 -1.24 10.25
CA LEU A 263 4.77 -0.05 9.56
C LEU A 263 5.87 0.95 9.20
N GLN A 264 6.86 1.15 10.09
CA GLN A 264 8.00 2.04 9.83
C GLN A 264 8.90 1.47 8.73
N GLU A 265 9.26 0.20 8.83
CA GLU A 265 10.12 -0.50 7.87
C GLU A 265 9.47 -0.64 6.50
N TYR A 266 8.16 -0.90 6.46
CA TYR A 266 7.40 -0.97 5.22
C TYR A 266 7.24 0.39 4.54
N ALA A 267 7.02 1.47 5.31
CA ALA A 267 7.01 2.83 4.77
C ALA A 267 8.35 3.19 4.16
N ALA A 268 9.46 2.90 4.84
CA ALA A 268 10.81 3.10 4.31
C ALA A 268 11.07 2.28 3.03
N SER A 269 10.55 1.04 2.98
CA SER A 269 10.59 0.21 1.76
C SER A 269 9.87 0.87 0.58
N ILE A 270 8.65 1.37 0.78
CA ILE A 270 7.91 2.10 -0.26
C ILE A 270 8.71 3.31 -0.75
N GLU A 271 9.27 4.09 0.17
CA GLU A 271 10.09 5.26 -0.18
C GLU A 271 11.33 4.87 -1.02
N SER A 272 12.05 3.81 -0.63
CA SER A 272 13.21 3.32 -1.36
C SER A 272 12.86 2.82 -2.77
N VAL A 273 11.77 2.05 -2.90
CA VAL A 273 11.26 1.52 -4.17
C VAL A 273 10.89 2.66 -5.13
N LEU A 274 10.25 3.72 -4.62
CA LEU A 274 9.86 4.87 -5.44
C LEU A 274 11.04 5.79 -5.77
N ALA A 275 12.04 5.86 -4.89
CA ALA A 275 13.24 6.69 -5.10
C ALA A 275 14.17 6.12 -6.17
N ASP A 276 14.31 4.78 -6.23
CA ASP A 276 15.13 4.09 -7.24
C ASP A 276 14.37 2.91 -7.89
N PRO A 277 13.49 3.19 -8.86
CA PRO A 277 12.74 2.15 -9.55
C PRO A 277 13.62 1.17 -10.33
N ALA A 278 14.87 1.54 -10.69
CA ALA A 278 15.77 0.65 -11.40
C ALA A 278 16.28 -0.45 -10.47
N HIS A 279 16.79 -0.07 -9.30
CA HIS A 279 17.21 -1.02 -8.27
C HIS A 279 16.02 -1.85 -7.75
N ALA A 280 14.91 -1.21 -7.45
CA ALA A 280 13.69 -1.90 -7.04
C ALA A 280 13.19 -2.92 -8.08
N GLY A 281 13.37 -2.63 -9.37
CA GLY A 281 13.06 -3.57 -10.45
C GLY A 281 13.93 -4.83 -10.40
N GLU A 282 15.24 -4.69 -10.10
CA GLU A 282 16.17 -5.81 -9.91
C GLU A 282 15.75 -6.65 -8.69
N LEU A 283 15.39 -6.02 -7.59
CA LEU A 283 14.89 -6.71 -6.39
C LEU A 283 13.58 -7.47 -6.67
N CYS A 284 12.65 -6.86 -7.42
CA CYS A 284 11.40 -7.52 -7.79
C CYS A 284 11.62 -8.81 -8.60
N GLU A 285 12.61 -8.83 -9.50
CA GLU A 285 13.00 -10.04 -10.24
C GLU A 285 13.71 -11.04 -9.32
N GLN A 286 14.64 -10.58 -8.49
CA GLN A 286 15.39 -11.41 -7.55
C GLN A 286 14.45 -12.15 -6.58
N TYR A 287 13.47 -11.47 -6.03
CA TYR A 287 12.51 -12.06 -5.07
C TYR A 287 11.29 -12.72 -5.73
N GLY A 288 11.19 -12.71 -7.05
CA GLY A 288 10.08 -13.35 -7.78
C GLY A 288 8.76 -12.61 -7.70
N ILE A 289 8.76 -11.32 -7.34
CA ILE A 289 7.57 -10.47 -7.29
C ILE A 289 7.09 -10.11 -8.70
N VAL A 290 8.04 -9.81 -9.59
CA VAL A 290 7.81 -9.54 -11.01
C VAL A 290 8.85 -10.32 -11.83
N ALA A 291 8.41 -10.98 -12.88
CA ALA A 291 9.25 -11.93 -13.62
C ALA A 291 10.48 -11.32 -14.30
N LYS A 292 10.52 -10.00 -14.54
CA LYS A 292 11.60 -9.31 -15.25
C LYS A 292 11.84 -7.90 -14.72
N ALA A 293 13.07 -7.61 -14.30
CA ALA A 293 13.49 -6.31 -13.79
C ALA A 293 13.14 -5.13 -14.72
N PRO A 294 13.37 -5.15 -16.03
CA PRO A 294 13.01 -4.02 -16.89
C PRO A 294 11.52 -3.73 -16.95
N ILE A 295 10.67 -4.74 -16.75
CA ILE A 295 9.20 -4.56 -16.69
C ILE A 295 8.84 -3.93 -15.34
N ALA A 296 9.38 -4.46 -14.23
CA ALA A 296 9.15 -3.90 -12.90
C ALA A 296 9.60 -2.43 -12.83
N THR A 297 10.83 -2.12 -13.28
CA THR A 297 11.38 -0.75 -13.33
C THR A 297 10.44 0.25 -14.01
N LYS A 298 9.89 -0.15 -15.17
CA LYS A 298 8.96 0.71 -15.92
C LYS A 298 7.56 0.76 -15.31
N ALA A 299 7.14 -0.29 -14.61
CA ALA A 299 5.81 -0.39 -14.01
C ALA A 299 5.71 0.38 -12.69
N ILE A 300 6.76 0.39 -11.87
CA ILE A 300 6.76 0.98 -10.51
C ILE A 300 6.15 2.39 -10.47
N PRO A 301 6.49 3.34 -11.34
CA PRO A 301 5.88 4.68 -11.32
C PRO A 301 4.36 4.70 -11.52
N SER A 302 3.78 3.64 -12.12
CA SER A 302 2.35 3.50 -12.37
C SER A 302 1.66 2.51 -11.42
N CYS A 303 2.38 1.99 -10.42
CA CYS A 303 1.82 1.08 -9.42
C CYS A 303 1.08 1.80 -8.30
N ASN A 304 1.12 3.14 -8.25
CA ASN A 304 0.46 3.94 -7.22
C ASN A 304 0.69 3.39 -5.80
N LEU A 305 1.97 3.03 -5.51
CA LEU A 305 2.36 2.52 -4.21
C LEU A 305 2.16 3.56 -3.13
N CYS A 306 1.69 3.14 -1.96
CA CYS A 306 1.47 4.00 -0.81
C CYS A 306 1.69 3.22 0.49
N CYS A 307 1.82 3.93 1.60
CA CYS A 307 1.76 3.36 2.93
C CYS A 307 0.87 4.27 3.78
N VAL A 308 -0.44 3.96 3.81
CA VAL A 308 -1.43 4.71 4.61
C VAL A 308 -1.87 3.83 5.76
N SER A 309 -1.64 4.25 6.98
CA SER A 309 -1.93 3.49 8.21
C SER A 309 -2.59 4.36 9.29
N GLY A 310 -3.01 3.75 10.38
CA GLY A 310 -3.64 4.45 11.48
C GLY A 310 -4.94 5.14 11.10
N ASP A 311 -5.19 6.31 11.69
CA ASP A 311 -6.48 7.04 11.53
C ASP A 311 -6.72 7.53 10.10
N GLU A 312 -5.68 7.67 9.29
CA GLU A 312 -5.79 8.11 7.90
C GLU A 312 -6.33 7.01 6.97
N MET A 313 -6.25 5.75 7.36
CA MET A 313 -6.60 4.61 6.52
C MET A 313 -8.10 4.50 6.28
N ARG A 314 -8.89 4.58 7.35
CA ARG A 314 -10.35 4.38 7.29
C ARG A 314 -11.07 5.39 6.38
N PRO A 315 -10.82 6.72 6.47
CA PRO A 315 -11.45 7.70 5.57
C PRO A 315 -11.16 7.46 4.09
N VAL A 316 -10.03 6.82 3.78
CA VAL A 316 -9.64 6.52 2.39
C VAL A 316 -10.37 5.29 1.87
N ILE A 317 -10.45 4.21 2.65
CA ILE A 317 -10.92 2.91 2.13
C ILE A 317 -12.40 2.62 2.42
N GLU A 318 -12.97 3.11 3.50
CA GLU A 318 -14.36 2.80 3.86
C GLU A 318 -15.37 3.25 2.80
N PRO A 319 -15.24 4.46 2.16
CA PRO A 319 -16.09 4.82 1.04
C PRO A 319 -15.94 3.89 -0.16
N PHE A 320 -14.72 3.39 -0.44
CA PHE A 320 -14.49 2.39 -1.48
C PHE A 320 -15.24 1.08 -1.15
N TYR A 321 -15.13 0.59 0.07
CA TYR A 321 -15.87 -0.61 0.50
C TYR A 321 -17.38 -0.41 0.41
N GLN A 322 -17.89 0.79 0.76
CA GLN A 322 -19.32 1.09 0.63
C GLN A 322 -19.78 0.99 -0.83
N VAL A 323 -19.02 1.56 -1.77
CA VAL A 323 -19.30 1.46 -3.21
C VAL A 323 -19.35 0.00 -3.66
N MET A 324 -18.36 -0.78 -3.24
CA MET A 324 -18.27 -2.21 -3.58
C MET A 324 -19.43 -3.00 -2.98
N PHE A 325 -19.79 -2.71 -1.73
CA PHE A 325 -20.92 -3.34 -1.04
C PHE A 325 -22.26 -3.03 -1.71
N ASP A 326 -22.50 -1.77 -2.04
CA ASP A 326 -23.74 -1.32 -2.68
C ASP A 326 -23.92 -1.92 -4.09
N SER A 327 -22.81 -2.09 -4.82
CA SER A 327 -22.81 -2.73 -6.13
C SER A 327 -23.00 -4.25 -6.02
N ASN A 328 -22.23 -4.90 -5.18
CA ASN A 328 -22.29 -6.34 -4.94
C ASN A 328 -21.76 -6.68 -3.54
N PRO A 329 -22.62 -6.95 -2.54
CA PRO A 329 -22.19 -7.27 -1.19
C PRO A 329 -21.15 -8.41 -1.11
N GLN A 330 -21.23 -9.39 -2.03
CA GLN A 330 -20.27 -10.51 -2.04
C GLN A 330 -18.86 -10.08 -2.46
N SER A 331 -18.70 -8.93 -3.10
CA SER A 331 -17.39 -8.39 -3.47
C SER A 331 -16.47 -8.17 -2.27
N ILE A 332 -17.04 -7.88 -1.09
CA ILE A 332 -16.33 -7.63 0.16
C ILE A 332 -16.66 -8.64 1.27
N GLY A 333 -17.10 -9.86 0.89
CA GLY A 333 -17.38 -10.94 1.85
C GLY A 333 -18.78 -10.89 2.48
N GLY A 334 -19.71 -10.11 1.92
CA GLY A 334 -21.14 -10.11 2.29
C GLY A 334 -21.55 -9.11 3.35
N ALA A 335 -20.63 -8.39 3.99
CA ALA A 335 -20.89 -7.38 5.00
C ALA A 335 -19.82 -6.29 5.02
N MET A 336 -20.18 -5.07 5.39
CA MET A 336 -19.21 -4.03 5.72
C MET A 336 -18.42 -4.45 6.97
N PRO A 337 -17.09 -4.21 7.00
CA PRO A 337 -16.29 -4.54 8.19
C PRO A 337 -16.67 -3.66 9.38
N GLY A 338 -16.53 -4.21 10.59
CA GLY A 338 -16.71 -3.49 11.84
C GLY A 338 -15.53 -2.56 12.18
N ASP A 339 -15.67 -1.81 13.27
CA ASP A 339 -14.62 -0.88 13.74
C ASP A 339 -13.33 -1.63 14.14
N ASP A 340 -13.44 -2.86 14.62
CA ASP A 340 -12.36 -3.75 15.01
C ASP A 340 -11.54 -4.33 13.84
N PHE A 341 -12.01 -4.11 12.61
CA PHE A 341 -11.25 -4.43 11.41
C PHE A 341 -10.04 -3.51 11.20
N TYR A 342 -10.14 -2.27 11.64
CA TYR A 342 -9.09 -1.26 11.43
C TYR A 342 -8.11 -1.28 12.60
N TYR A 343 -6.85 -1.66 12.33
CA TYR A 343 -5.81 -1.63 13.35
C TYR A 343 -5.51 -0.21 13.80
N VAL A 344 -5.57 0.01 15.10
CA VAL A 344 -5.16 1.25 15.75
C VAL A 344 -4.01 0.91 16.70
N ALA A 345 -2.85 1.53 16.47
CA ALA A 345 -1.69 1.36 17.35
C ALA A 345 -2.05 1.86 18.77
N GLN A 346 -1.83 1.00 19.77
CA GLN A 346 -2.03 1.33 21.17
C GLN A 346 -0.80 2.02 21.75
#